data_caa7402915777ff452743d535861f931
#
_entry.id   caa7402915777ff452743d535861f931
#
_cell.length_a   1.000
_cell.length_b   1.000
_cell.length_c   1.000
_cell.angle_alpha   90.00
_cell.angle_beta   90.00
_cell.angle_gamma   90.00
#
_symmetry.space_group_name_H-M   'P 1'
#
loop_
_entity.id
_entity.type
_entity.pdbx_description
1 polymer ?
#
loop_
_entity_poly.entity_id
_entity_poly.type
_entity_poly.pdbx_seq_one_letter_code
_entity_poly.pdbx_strand_id
1 'polypeptide(L)'
;MTSLLKTTFLSVALAGAFCAQAQNQASQSACAVLIGYPSIEQIDNPQEKAAAQWFKDAYTGGTVIAPGETTKIDPSKLNVIWIHIDRCNVGKGNLPAAFTDEATVAALKNFVENGGSLLLTKQATQLLDKVGRIDAKFAPNIYSDGDGGKGTDNWNLNAQIGWWNSGNNADNKEADATQYYDHRTHAIYANLEHGETYGQPWDVYPMEGTGNGTEMWREDHNCMWDLNGFQYTAEGKNTVEKFQNENNCEVLGTWGHVQDYAVAGVIEFKPTTDVKGTIIANGLACCEWSPREGVNAFEGNLKALTDNCISYLKKKGVAAGVNQVVAAAGEDAPAVYYTLQGVRVSADALAAGVYVKVQGTEATKVVVR
;
A
#
# COMPACT_ATOMS: atom_id res chain seq x y z
N MET A 1 -27.43 49.93 -2.81
CA MET A 1 -27.68 48.52 -3.19
C MET A 1 -26.41 47.70 -3.44
N THR A 2 -25.32 47.95 -2.74
CA THR A 2 -24.02 47.30 -3.01
C THR A 2 -23.40 46.60 -1.81
N SER A 3 -24.14 46.48 -0.71
CA SER A 3 -23.64 45.85 0.53
C SER A 3 -24.12 44.41 0.76
N LEU A 4 -25.21 43.95 0.12
CA LEU A 4 -25.78 42.62 0.36
C LEU A 4 -25.10 41.51 -0.48
N LEU A 5 -24.46 41.86 -1.60
CA LEU A 5 -23.83 40.82 -2.46
C LEU A 5 -22.45 40.31 -1.93
N LYS A 6 -21.76 41.11 -1.11
CA LYS A 6 -20.44 40.72 -0.60
C LYS A 6 -20.52 39.72 0.58
N THR A 7 -21.62 39.71 1.32
CA THR A 7 -21.77 38.83 2.50
C THR A 7 -22.13 37.39 2.07
N THR A 8 -22.84 37.21 0.97
CA THR A 8 -23.28 35.91 0.48
C THR A 8 -22.11 35.09 -0.15
N PHE A 9 -21.19 35.80 -0.82
CA PHE A 9 -20.01 35.11 -1.39
C PHE A 9 -19.01 34.63 -0.32
N LEU A 10 -18.89 35.31 0.78
CA LEU A 10 -17.95 34.91 1.86
C LEU A 10 -18.46 33.70 2.64
N SER A 11 -19.77 33.56 2.82
CA SER A 11 -20.38 32.43 3.54
C SER A 11 -20.31 31.12 2.70
N VAL A 12 -20.46 31.21 1.40
CA VAL A 12 -20.36 30.02 0.52
C VAL A 12 -18.90 29.53 0.41
N ALA A 13 -17.94 30.45 0.31
CA ALA A 13 -16.52 30.08 0.28
C ALA A 13 -16.04 29.46 1.63
N LEU A 14 -16.55 29.95 2.76
CA LEU A 14 -16.23 29.39 4.08
C LEU A 14 -16.86 28.01 4.27
N ALA A 15 -18.11 27.80 3.86
CA ALA A 15 -18.76 26.50 3.93
C ALA A 15 -18.10 25.46 3.04
N GLY A 16 -17.67 25.84 1.82
CA GLY A 16 -16.92 24.96 0.92
C GLY A 16 -15.55 24.56 1.46
N ALA A 17 -14.84 25.48 2.12
CA ALA A 17 -13.55 25.20 2.76
C ALA A 17 -13.70 24.28 3.98
N PHE A 18 -14.75 24.48 4.80
CA PHE A 18 -15.04 23.61 5.95
C PHE A 18 -15.47 22.19 5.51
N CYS A 19 -16.27 22.07 4.45
CA CYS A 19 -16.64 20.76 3.91
C CYS A 19 -15.43 20.04 3.29
N ALA A 20 -14.57 20.73 2.56
CA ALA A 20 -13.36 20.16 2.01
C ALA A 20 -12.35 19.73 3.10
N GLN A 21 -12.19 20.51 4.16
CA GLN A 21 -11.37 20.13 5.31
C GLN A 21 -11.98 18.97 6.11
N ALA A 22 -13.28 18.95 6.34
CA ALA A 22 -13.95 17.84 7.03
C ALA A 22 -13.91 16.54 6.22
N GLN A 23 -14.06 16.61 4.89
CA GLN A 23 -13.88 15.45 4.00
C GLN A 23 -12.44 14.97 3.97
N ASN A 24 -11.47 15.87 3.98
CA ASN A 24 -10.05 15.51 4.01
C ASN A 24 -9.67 14.88 5.37
N GLN A 25 -10.18 15.41 6.49
CA GLN A 25 -9.99 14.84 7.82
C GLN A 25 -10.66 13.46 7.96
N ALA A 26 -11.89 13.28 7.50
CA ALA A 26 -12.58 12.00 7.53
C ALA A 26 -11.89 10.96 6.66
N SER A 27 -11.31 11.38 5.51
CA SER A 27 -10.52 10.49 4.66
C SER A 27 -9.16 10.15 5.26
N GLN A 28 -8.55 11.04 6.03
CA GLN A 28 -7.28 10.79 6.71
C GLN A 28 -7.42 9.86 7.92
N SER A 29 -8.55 9.90 8.62
CA SER A 29 -8.81 9.06 9.79
C SER A 29 -9.05 7.57 9.49
N ALA A 30 -9.24 7.21 8.21
CA ALA A 30 -9.49 5.82 7.81
C ALA A 30 -8.21 5.00 7.59
N CYS A 31 -7.05 5.46 8.05
CA CYS A 31 -5.77 4.76 7.96
C CYS A 31 -5.07 4.67 9.31
N ALA A 32 -4.24 3.64 9.45
CA ALA A 32 -3.45 3.40 10.65
C ALA A 32 -2.04 2.92 10.31
N VAL A 33 -1.13 3.11 11.28
CA VAL A 33 0.15 2.41 11.33
C VAL A 33 0.16 1.51 12.56
N LEU A 34 0.54 0.25 12.37
CA LEU A 34 0.77 -0.69 13.48
C LEU A 34 2.25 -0.71 13.80
N ILE A 35 2.59 -0.40 15.04
CA ILE A 35 3.96 -0.33 15.54
C ILE A 35 4.26 -1.45 16.54
N GLY A 36 5.54 -1.79 16.68
CA GLY A 36 6.00 -2.86 17.58
C GLY A 36 6.31 -2.42 19.02
N TYR A 37 5.96 -1.17 19.38
CA TYR A 37 6.30 -0.55 20.66
C TYR A 37 5.11 0.15 21.28
N PRO A 38 5.11 0.43 22.61
CA PRO A 38 3.97 1.09 23.27
C PRO A 38 3.70 2.51 22.76
N SER A 39 4.71 3.20 22.22
CA SER A 39 4.56 4.52 21.57
C SER A 39 5.67 4.75 20.55
N ILE A 40 5.52 5.74 19.67
CA ILE A 40 6.53 6.10 18.68
C ILE A 40 7.83 6.56 19.35
N GLU A 41 7.73 7.28 20.45
CA GLU A 41 8.89 7.79 21.20
C GLU A 41 9.76 6.65 21.76
N GLN A 42 9.14 5.51 22.06
CA GLN A 42 9.79 4.32 22.64
C GLN A 42 10.36 3.37 21.57
N ILE A 43 10.14 3.63 20.30
CA ILE A 43 10.76 2.84 19.23
C ILE A 43 12.27 3.07 19.27
N ASP A 44 13.04 2.01 19.46
CA ASP A 44 14.50 2.05 19.48
C ASP A 44 15.12 1.84 18.09
N ASN A 45 14.41 1.18 17.18
CA ASN A 45 14.82 1.03 15.79
C ASN A 45 14.62 2.34 15.02
N PRO A 46 15.67 2.96 14.46
CA PRO A 46 15.58 4.26 13.81
C PRO A 46 14.72 4.24 12.55
N GLN A 47 14.71 3.15 11.78
CA GLN A 47 13.92 2.99 10.57
C GLN A 47 12.43 2.98 10.88
N GLU A 48 12.02 2.10 11.80
CA GLU A 48 10.62 1.98 12.23
C GLU A 48 10.13 3.27 12.90
N LYS A 49 11.00 3.94 13.68
CA LYS A 49 10.69 5.21 14.33
C LYS A 49 10.43 6.33 13.32
N ALA A 50 11.33 6.49 12.34
CA ALA A 50 11.20 7.51 11.32
C ALA A 50 9.95 7.28 10.45
N ALA A 51 9.69 6.03 10.07
CA ALA A 51 8.49 5.63 9.33
C ALA A 51 7.20 5.98 10.09
N ALA A 52 7.11 5.58 11.37
CA ALA A 52 5.95 5.85 12.20
C ALA A 52 5.75 7.36 12.48
N GLN A 53 6.84 8.10 12.67
CA GLN A 53 6.79 9.55 12.85
C GLN A 53 6.30 10.25 11.59
N TRP A 54 6.85 9.87 10.43
CA TRP A 54 6.36 10.40 9.14
C TRP A 54 4.86 10.14 8.97
N PHE A 55 4.39 8.93 9.27
CA PHE A 55 2.96 8.63 9.18
C PHE A 55 2.14 9.55 10.08
N LYS A 56 2.53 9.72 11.33
CA LYS A 56 1.85 10.60 12.29
C LYS A 56 1.76 12.05 11.80
N ASP A 57 2.84 12.54 11.16
CA ASP A 57 2.93 13.92 10.68
C ASP A 57 2.15 14.10 9.37
N ALA A 58 2.21 13.13 8.46
CA ALA A 58 1.55 13.18 7.16
C ALA A 58 0.02 12.93 7.25
N TYR A 59 -0.41 12.10 8.20
CA TYR A 59 -1.81 11.68 8.34
C TYR A 59 -2.41 12.21 9.63
N THR A 60 -2.70 13.51 9.67
CA THR A 60 -3.41 14.12 10.81
C THR A 60 -4.75 13.43 11.05
N GLY A 61 -4.92 12.77 12.18
CA GLY A 61 -6.09 11.93 12.48
C GLY A 61 -5.93 10.45 12.10
N GLY A 62 -4.81 10.06 11.51
CA GLY A 62 -4.43 8.64 11.36
C GLY A 62 -4.21 7.98 12.72
N THR A 63 -4.53 6.70 12.80
CA THR A 63 -4.43 5.94 14.05
C THR A 63 -3.05 5.30 14.20
N VAL A 64 -2.38 5.50 15.34
CA VAL A 64 -1.23 4.69 15.73
C VAL A 64 -1.75 3.55 16.61
N ILE A 65 -1.43 2.32 16.23
CA ILE A 65 -1.84 1.10 16.93
C ILE A 65 -0.60 0.50 17.60
N ALA A 66 -0.62 0.46 18.92
CA ALA A 66 0.44 -0.13 19.73
C ALA A 66 0.16 -1.63 20.03
N PRO A 67 1.16 -2.40 20.48
CA PRO A 67 0.97 -3.80 20.89
C PRO A 67 -0.18 -3.95 21.88
N GLY A 68 -1.03 -4.95 21.67
CA GLY A 68 -2.18 -5.24 22.51
C GLY A 68 -3.43 -4.39 22.23
N GLU A 69 -3.34 -3.34 21.41
CA GLU A 69 -4.49 -2.48 21.07
C GLU A 69 -5.33 -3.05 19.91
N THR A 70 -5.55 -4.34 19.88
CA THR A 70 -6.22 -5.07 18.79
C THR A 70 -7.64 -4.57 18.50
N THR A 71 -8.31 -3.95 19.47
CA THR A 71 -9.64 -3.34 19.27
C THR A 71 -9.62 -2.12 18.34
N LYS A 72 -8.44 -1.54 18.10
CA LYS A 72 -8.26 -0.47 17.11
C LYS A 72 -8.15 -1.02 15.67
N ILE A 73 -7.87 -2.32 15.50
CA ILE A 73 -7.84 -3.01 14.19
C ILE A 73 -9.29 -3.31 13.81
N ASP A 74 -10.02 -2.28 13.43
CA ASP A 74 -11.47 -2.34 13.21
C ASP A 74 -11.80 -2.05 11.74
N PRO A 75 -12.23 -3.05 10.95
CA PRO A 75 -12.55 -2.86 9.54
C PRO A 75 -13.77 -1.96 9.31
N SER A 76 -14.56 -1.67 10.35
CA SER A 76 -15.65 -0.69 10.25
C SER A 76 -15.17 0.77 10.32
N LYS A 77 -13.95 1.00 10.78
CA LYS A 77 -13.37 2.33 10.99
C LYS A 77 -12.14 2.61 10.14
N LEU A 78 -11.38 1.58 9.81
CA LEU A 78 -10.14 1.67 9.06
C LEU A 78 -10.30 1.01 7.69
N ASN A 79 -9.74 1.65 6.67
CA ASN A 79 -9.64 1.09 5.32
C ASN A 79 -8.29 0.45 5.09
N VAL A 80 -7.23 1.00 5.68
CA VAL A 80 -5.87 0.51 5.50
C VAL A 80 -5.05 0.57 6.78
N ILE A 81 -4.22 -0.44 6.99
CA ILE A 81 -3.19 -0.45 8.03
C ILE A 81 -1.83 -0.64 7.36
N TRP A 82 -0.89 0.25 7.66
CA TRP A 82 0.50 0.10 7.27
C TRP A 82 1.29 -0.57 8.39
N ILE A 83 2.12 -1.56 8.02
CA ILE A 83 3.05 -2.23 8.91
C ILE A 83 4.43 -2.17 8.26
N HIS A 84 5.37 -1.52 8.91
CA HIS A 84 6.77 -1.43 8.50
C HIS A 84 7.65 -2.08 9.54
N ILE A 85 8.41 -3.09 9.13
CA ILE A 85 9.38 -3.78 9.99
C ILE A 85 10.70 -3.80 9.24
N ASP A 86 11.70 -3.14 9.79
CA ASP A 86 13.02 -3.00 9.17
C ASP A 86 14.13 -3.23 10.20
N ARG A 87 14.51 -4.48 10.39
CA ARG A 87 15.48 -4.88 11.41
C ARG A 87 16.48 -5.89 10.88
N CYS A 88 17.75 -5.69 11.21
CA CYS A 88 18.76 -6.72 11.07
C CYS A 88 18.36 -8.01 11.78
N ASN A 89 18.74 -9.13 11.19
CA ASN A 89 18.62 -10.47 11.78
C ASN A 89 17.20 -10.90 12.16
N VAL A 90 16.19 -10.27 11.55
CA VAL A 90 14.81 -10.74 11.63
C VAL A 90 14.58 -11.77 10.52
N GLY A 91 15.24 -12.91 10.66
CA GLY A 91 15.13 -14.03 9.75
C GLY A 91 13.73 -14.65 9.70
N LYS A 92 13.52 -15.58 8.78
CA LYS A 92 12.23 -16.27 8.57
C LYS A 92 11.65 -16.78 9.89
N GLY A 93 10.46 -16.33 10.22
CA GLY A 93 9.72 -16.73 11.43
C GLY A 93 10.13 -15.96 12.71
N ASN A 94 11.08 -15.04 12.65
CA ASN A 94 11.58 -14.27 13.80
C ASN A 94 10.99 -12.85 13.87
N LEU A 95 9.82 -12.62 13.31
CA LEU A 95 9.13 -11.34 13.49
C LEU A 95 8.92 -11.04 14.98
N PRO A 96 9.00 -9.74 15.38
CA PRO A 96 8.73 -9.35 16.76
C PRO A 96 7.36 -9.83 17.24
N ALA A 97 7.30 -10.29 18.49
CA ALA A 97 6.08 -10.83 19.09
C ALA A 97 4.88 -9.87 19.00
N ALA A 98 5.12 -8.56 19.04
CA ALA A 98 4.10 -7.54 18.88
C ALA A 98 3.28 -7.66 17.58
N PHE A 99 3.84 -8.28 16.53
CA PHE A 99 3.18 -8.48 15.24
C PHE A 99 2.68 -9.92 15.05
N THR A 100 3.14 -10.86 15.87
CA THR A 100 2.90 -12.30 15.70
C THR A 100 2.15 -12.95 16.86
N ASP A 101 1.84 -12.20 17.92
CA ASP A 101 0.97 -12.73 18.98
C ASP A 101 -0.41 -13.10 18.41
N GLU A 102 -1.02 -14.11 18.99
CA GLU A 102 -2.26 -14.71 18.49
C GLU A 102 -3.39 -13.67 18.33
N ALA A 103 -3.52 -12.74 19.28
CA ALA A 103 -4.58 -11.74 19.27
C ALA A 103 -4.36 -10.72 18.13
N THR A 104 -3.13 -10.26 17.91
CA THR A 104 -2.79 -9.35 16.82
C THR A 104 -3.00 -10.02 15.45
N VAL A 105 -2.52 -11.24 15.28
CA VAL A 105 -2.71 -12.00 14.03
C VAL A 105 -4.20 -12.24 13.76
N ALA A 106 -4.98 -12.65 14.77
CA ALA A 106 -6.41 -12.85 14.62
C ALA A 106 -7.15 -11.55 14.25
N ALA A 107 -6.76 -10.40 14.84
CA ALA A 107 -7.35 -9.11 14.52
C ALA A 107 -7.00 -8.67 13.08
N LEU A 108 -5.74 -8.80 12.65
CA LEU A 108 -5.32 -8.51 11.28
C LEU A 108 -6.01 -9.42 10.26
N LYS A 109 -6.14 -10.72 10.57
CA LYS A 109 -6.87 -11.67 9.73
C LYS A 109 -8.33 -11.24 9.59
N ASN A 110 -9.02 -10.99 10.69
CA ASN A 110 -10.40 -10.49 10.68
C ASN A 110 -10.52 -9.18 9.88
N PHE A 111 -9.52 -8.30 10.00
CA PHE A 111 -9.49 -7.04 9.27
C PHE A 111 -9.51 -7.25 7.76
N VAL A 112 -8.62 -8.10 7.23
CA VAL A 112 -8.53 -8.35 5.79
C VAL A 112 -9.68 -9.22 5.27
N GLU A 113 -10.20 -10.14 6.06
CA GLU A 113 -11.38 -10.93 5.72
C GLU A 113 -12.64 -10.06 5.55
N ASN A 114 -12.71 -8.94 6.26
CA ASN A 114 -13.81 -7.98 6.21
C ASN A 114 -13.54 -6.76 5.31
N GLY A 115 -12.53 -6.82 4.43
CA GLY A 115 -12.30 -5.84 3.39
C GLY A 115 -11.30 -4.74 3.74
N GLY A 116 -10.72 -4.76 4.94
CA GLY A 116 -9.60 -3.91 5.29
C GLY A 116 -8.35 -4.26 4.49
N SER A 117 -7.57 -3.27 4.08
CA SER A 117 -6.38 -3.43 3.26
C SER A 117 -5.10 -3.30 4.08
N LEU A 118 -4.02 -3.97 3.67
CA LEU A 118 -2.72 -3.85 4.32
C LEU A 118 -1.66 -3.32 3.35
N LEU A 119 -0.81 -2.43 3.85
CA LEU A 119 0.49 -2.15 3.27
C LEU A 119 1.56 -2.80 4.14
N LEU A 120 2.26 -3.77 3.59
CA LEU A 120 3.32 -4.51 4.29
C LEU A 120 4.67 -4.15 3.67
N THR A 121 5.59 -3.59 4.45
CA THR A 121 6.89 -3.15 3.95
C THR A 121 8.05 -3.84 4.68
N LYS A 122 9.08 -4.18 3.91
CA LYS A 122 10.26 -4.92 4.38
C LYS A 122 9.86 -6.27 5.00
N GLN A 123 10.36 -6.61 6.20
CA GLN A 123 10.08 -7.86 6.88
C GLN A 123 8.59 -8.08 7.23
N ALA A 124 7.78 -7.01 7.23
CA ALA A 124 6.33 -7.15 7.44
C ALA A 124 5.64 -8.00 6.34
N THR A 125 6.25 -8.17 5.17
CA THR A 125 5.73 -9.04 4.10
C THR A 125 5.55 -10.50 4.56
N GLN A 126 6.29 -10.94 5.59
CA GLN A 126 6.13 -12.25 6.23
C GLN A 126 4.77 -12.44 6.94
N LEU A 127 3.97 -11.39 7.10
CA LEU A 127 2.63 -11.53 7.69
C LEU A 127 1.59 -12.08 6.73
N LEU A 128 1.88 -12.14 5.42
CA LEU A 128 0.93 -12.59 4.40
C LEU A 128 0.38 -14.00 4.63
N ASP A 129 1.22 -14.95 4.99
CA ASP A 129 0.82 -16.32 5.33
C ASP A 129 0.06 -16.37 6.66
N LYS A 130 0.45 -15.54 7.62
CA LYS A 130 -0.16 -15.51 8.96
C LYS A 130 -1.59 -14.95 8.95
N VAL A 131 -1.86 -13.97 8.10
CA VAL A 131 -3.21 -13.46 7.90
C VAL A 131 -4.04 -14.32 6.93
N GLY A 132 -3.47 -15.43 6.44
CA GLY A 132 -4.17 -16.39 5.58
C GLY A 132 -4.34 -15.92 4.13
N ARG A 133 -3.55 -14.92 3.68
CA ARG A 133 -3.67 -14.42 2.31
C ARG A 133 -2.97 -15.30 1.28
N ILE A 134 -1.92 -15.98 1.67
CA ILE A 134 -1.17 -16.96 0.85
C ILE A 134 -0.92 -18.22 1.68
N ASP A 135 -0.67 -19.33 0.99
CA ASP A 135 -0.15 -20.55 1.61
C ASP A 135 1.28 -20.29 2.11
N ALA A 136 1.64 -20.83 3.27
CA ALA A 136 2.97 -20.67 3.87
C ALA A 136 4.13 -21.15 2.96
N LYS A 137 3.86 -22.04 2.01
CA LYS A 137 4.85 -22.45 1.00
C LYS A 137 5.25 -21.30 0.07
N PHE A 138 4.42 -20.26 -0.05
CA PHE A 138 4.66 -19.06 -0.83
C PHE A 138 5.11 -17.86 0.02
N ALA A 139 5.47 -18.08 1.27
CA ALA A 139 6.03 -17.02 2.10
C ALA A 139 7.26 -16.39 1.43
N PRO A 140 7.51 -15.07 1.62
CA PRO A 140 8.64 -14.41 0.99
C PRO A 140 9.97 -15.00 1.43
N ASN A 141 10.96 -14.88 0.58
CA ASN A 141 12.35 -15.20 0.89
C ASN A 141 12.99 -14.02 1.62
N ILE A 142 13.85 -14.31 2.57
CA ILE A 142 14.67 -13.31 3.21
C ILE A 142 16.05 -13.36 2.58
N TYR A 143 16.42 -12.28 1.92
CA TYR A 143 17.74 -12.07 1.36
C TYR A 143 18.43 -11.00 2.19
N SER A 144 19.68 -11.23 2.52
CA SER A 144 20.46 -10.26 3.28
C SER A 144 19.70 -9.71 4.49
N ASP A 145 19.68 -10.47 5.55
CA ASP A 145 19.23 -10.01 6.87
C ASP A 145 20.40 -9.42 7.69
N GLY A 146 21.49 -9.13 6.99
CA GLY A 146 22.71 -8.56 7.54
C GLY A 146 22.70 -7.04 7.62
N ASP A 147 23.83 -6.52 8.09
CA ASP A 147 23.98 -5.09 8.43
C ASP A 147 24.04 -4.15 7.21
N GLY A 148 24.20 -4.68 5.99
CA GLY A 148 24.34 -3.88 4.79
C GLY A 148 25.78 -3.49 4.46
N GLY A 149 25.97 -2.35 3.79
CA GLY A 149 27.27 -1.88 3.34
C GLY A 149 27.27 -0.51 2.72
N LYS A 150 28.49 -0.01 2.39
CA LYS A 150 28.65 1.26 1.70
C LYS A 150 28.62 1.09 0.19
N GLY A 151 28.05 2.06 -0.51
CA GLY A 151 28.01 2.10 -1.95
C GLY A 151 27.73 3.49 -2.48
N THR A 152 28.01 3.68 -3.76
CA THR A 152 27.91 4.97 -4.46
C THR A 152 26.77 5.02 -5.48
N ASP A 153 26.18 3.87 -5.80
CA ASP A 153 25.06 3.73 -6.72
C ASP A 153 23.74 4.10 -6.04
N ASN A 154 22.76 4.46 -6.83
CA ASN A 154 21.40 4.63 -6.33
C ASN A 154 20.68 3.29 -6.33
N TRP A 155 19.94 3.00 -5.28
CA TRP A 155 19.03 1.86 -5.24
C TRP A 155 17.67 2.27 -5.80
N ASN A 156 17.25 1.54 -6.81
CA ASN A 156 16.09 1.90 -7.60
C ASN A 156 15.05 0.79 -7.58
N LEU A 157 13.80 1.20 -7.68
CA LEU A 157 12.69 0.32 -7.98
C LEU A 157 12.39 0.36 -9.49
N ASN A 158 12.19 -0.80 -10.11
CA ASN A 158 11.81 -0.94 -11.51
C ASN A 158 10.37 -1.45 -11.61
N ALA A 159 9.50 -0.66 -12.23
CA ALA A 159 8.12 -1.03 -12.52
C ALA A 159 7.95 -1.63 -13.93
N GLN A 160 9.03 -1.74 -14.69
CA GLN A 160 9.06 -2.39 -16.00
C GLN A 160 9.66 -3.77 -15.86
N ILE A 161 8.88 -4.72 -15.37
CA ILE A 161 9.34 -6.10 -15.21
C ILE A 161 9.29 -6.76 -16.56
N GLY A 162 10.45 -6.98 -17.14
CA GLY A 162 10.61 -7.66 -18.41
C GLY A 162 11.00 -9.12 -18.23
N TRP A 163 10.92 -9.83 -19.32
CA TRP A 163 11.46 -11.15 -19.53
C TRP A 163 12.99 -11.18 -19.52
N TRP A 164 13.59 -10.04 -19.40
CA TRP A 164 15.01 -9.87 -19.56
C TRP A 164 15.76 -10.67 -18.51
N ASN A 165 16.28 -11.71 -18.99
CA ASN A 165 16.98 -12.65 -18.20
C ASN A 165 18.43 -12.23 -18.05
N SER A 166 18.90 -12.11 -16.84
CA SER A 166 20.31 -11.94 -16.49
C SER A 166 21.21 -13.12 -16.86
N GLY A 167 20.83 -13.94 -17.82
CA GLY A 167 21.65 -15.02 -18.36
C GLY A 167 21.48 -16.38 -17.69
N ASN A 168 20.76 -16.47 -16.60
CA ASN A 168 20.60 -17.72 -15.85
C ASN A 168 19.44 -18.60 -16.33
N ASN A 169 18.64 -18.10 -17.26
CA ASN A 169 17.48 -18.84 -17.73
C ASN A 169 17.43 -18.84 -19.27
N ALA A 170 18.31 -19.60 -19.87
CA ALA A 170 18.41 -19.74 -21.34
C ALA A 170 17.10 -20.20 -21.99
N ASP A 171 16.24 -20.87 -21.23
CA ASP A 171 14.98 -21.44 -21.69
C ASP A 171 13.85 -20.42 -21.79
N ASN A 172 13.98 -19.26 -21.17
CA ASN A 172 12.96 -18.21 -21.20
C ASN A 172 13.08 -17.25 -22.39
N LYS A 173 14.11 -17.34 -23.20
CA LYS A 173 14.41 -16.39 -24.27
C LYS A 173 13.34 -16.28 -25.36
N GLU A 174 12.58 -17.30 -25.61
CA GLU A 174 11.60 -17.33 -26.70
C GLU A 174 10.17 -17.04 -26.27
N ALA A 175 9.82 -17.29 -25.01
CA ALA A 175 8.48 -17.05 -24.50
C ALA A 175 8.20 -15.57 -24.23
N ASP A 176 9.16 -14.77 -24.19
CA ASP A 176 9.25 -13.62 -23.31
C ASP A 176 9.09 -12.30 -24.00
N ALA A 177 9.21 -12.26 -25.32
CA ALA A 177 8.89 -11.05 -26.09
C ALA A 177 7.42 -10.60 -25.93
N THR A 178 6.56 -11.46 -25.40
CA THR A 178 5.14 -11.19 -25.16
C THR A 178 4.80 -10.94 -23.69
N GLN A 179 5.75 -11.07 -22.77
CA GLN A 179 5.51 -11.01 -21.33
C GLN A 179 6.19 -9.83 -20.65
N TYR A 180 6.19 -8.72 -21.34
CA TYR A 180 6.66 -7.48 -20.77
C TYR A 180 5.56 -6.84 -19.91
N TYR A 181 5.84 -6.70 -18.62
CA TYR A 181 4.93 -6.06 -17.67
C TYR A 181 5.39 -4.61 -17.46
N ASP A 182 4.61 -3.66 -17.92
CA ASP A 182 4.85 -2.24 -17.65
C ASP A 182 3.78 -1.70 -16.70
N HIS A 183 4.17 -1.54 -15.45
CA HIS A 183 3.30 -1.04 -14.39
C HIS A 183 3.53 0.43 -14.03
N ARG A 184 4.31 1.18 -14.82
CA ARG A 184 4.60 2.60 -14.54
C ARG A 184 3.34 3.48 -14.48
N THR A 185 2.28 3.06 -15.12
CA THR A 185 0.97 3.75 -15.05
C THR A 185 0.14 3.35 -13.84
N HIS A 186 0.58 2.39 -13.04
CA HIS A 186 -0.11 2.01 -11.82
C HIS A 186 -0.10 3.17 -10.81
N ALA A 187 -1.22 3.35 -10.10
CA ALA A 187 -1.41 4.51 -9.21
C ALA A 187 -0.36 4.66 -8.11
N ILE A 188 0.30 3.57 -7.70
CA ILE A 188 1.36 3.63 -6.67
C ILE A 188 2.62 4.34 -7.17
N TYR A 189 2.84 4.43 -8.47
CA TYR A 189 4.00 5.09 -9.08
C TYR A 189 3.74 6.52 -9.54
N ALA A 190 2.54 7.04 -9.27
CA ALA A 190 2.16 8.38 -9.69
C ALA A 190 3.08 9.44 -9.07
N ASN A 191 3.58 10.36 -9.92
CA ASN A 191 4.40 11.51 -9.52
C ASN A 191 5.72 11.16 -8.81
N LEU A 192 6.23 9.95 -8.96
CA LEU A 192 7.58 9.63 -8.52
C LEU A 192 8.62 10.27 -9.43
N GLU A 193 9.75 10.69 -8.88
CA GLU A 193 10.89 11.12 -9.65
C GLU A 193 11.50 9.92 -10.39
N HIS A 194 11.76 10.11 -11.68
CA HIS A 194 12.37 9.10 -12.53
C HIS A 194 13.89 9.20 -12.51
N GLY A 195 14.56 8.07 -12.73
CA GLY A 195 16.00 7.99 -12.84
C GLY A 195 16.41 6.93 -13.84
N GLU A 196 17.71 6.80 -14.01
CA GLU A 196 18.31 5.80 -14.86
C GLU A 196 19.09 4.78 -14.02
N THR A 197 19.03 3.52 -14.42
CA THR A 197 19.87 2.49 -13.83
C THR A 197 21.25 2.52 -14.45
N TYR A 198 22.30 2.45 -13.63
CA TYR A 198 23.68 2.43 -14.11
C TYR A 198 23.90 1.37 -15.21
N GLY A 199 24.31 1.82 -16.38
CA GLY A 199 24.62 0.97 -17.52
C GLY A 199 23.43 0.35 -18.23
N GLN A 200 22.19 0.72 -17.89
CA GLN A 200 20.97 0.21 -18.51
C GLN A 200 20.01 1.37 -18.85
N PRO A 201 19.35 1.34 -20.00
CA PRO A 201 18.43 2.39 -20.44
C PRO A 201 17.04 2.28 -19.80
N TRP A 202 16.99 1.92 -18.53
CA TRP A 202 15.70 1.66 -17.85
C TRP A 202 15.21 2.88 -17.12
N ASP A 203 13.95 3.16 -17.31
CA ASP A 203 13.20 4.16 -16.57
C ASP A 203 12.81 3.58 -15.21
N VAL A 204 13.53 3.95 -14.18
CA VAL A 204 13.38 3.46 -12.82
C VAL A 204 13.05 4.57 -11.85
N TYR A 205 12.65 4.19 -10.65
CA TYR A 205 12.40 5.12 -9.56
C TYR A 205 13.52 5.00 -8.52
N PRO A 206 14.41 5.99 -8.41
CA PRO A 206 15.41 6.00 -7.36
C PRO A 206 14.75 6.16 -6.00
N MET A 207 15.06 5.26 -5.08
CA MET A 207 14.46 5.21 -3.76
C MET A 207 15.47 5.56 -2.68
N GLU A 208 16.73 5.23 -2.91
CA GLU A 208 17.81 5.43 -1.95
C GLU A 208 19.14 5.71 -2.64
N GLY A 209 19.90 6.63 -2.09
CA GLY A 209 21.20 7.05 -2.58
C GLY A 209 21.46 8.54 -2.38
N THR A 210 22.67 8.97 -2.70
CA THR A 210 23.06 10.39 -2.58
C THR A 210 22.74 11.20 -3.84
N GLY A 211 22.43 10.55 -4.95
CA GLY A 211 22.17 11.20 -6.24
C GLY A 211 23.39 11.79 -6.93
N ASN A 212 24.55 11.81 -6.27
CA ASN A 212 25.76 12.42 -6.79
C ASN A 212 26.99 11.50 -6.78
N GLY A 213 26.79 10.20 -6.48
CA GLY A 213 27.87 9.22 -6.42
C GLY A 213 28.75 9.29 -5.17
N THR A 214 28.37 10.06 -4.16
CA THR A 214 29.02 10.00 -2.85
C THR A 214 28.64 8.69 -2.16
N GLU A 215 29.59 8.11 -1.45
CA GLU A 215 29.37 6.87 -0.69
C GLU A 215 28.36 7.10 0.44
N MET A 216 27.43 6.15 0.57
CA MET A 216 26.41 6.13 1.60
C MET A 216 26.28 4.69 2.16
N TRP A 217 26.07 4.56 3.46
CA TRP A 217 25.73 3.28 4.07
C TRP A 217 24.25 2.93 3.77
N ARG A 218 23.99 1.67 3.39
CA ARG A 218 22.64 1.17 3.11
C ARG A 218 22.43 -0.16 3.81
N GLU A 219 21.23 -0.37 4.30
CA GLU A 219 20.83 -1.58 4.99
C GLU A 219 20.13 -2.54 4.01
N ASP A 220 20.77 -3.67 3.69
CA ASP A 220 20.26 -4.62 2.68
C ASP A 220 19.30 -5.65 3.30
N HIS A 221 18.20 -5.16 3.85
CA HIS A 221 17.17 -6.00 4.48
C HIS A 221 16.02 -6.30 3.51
N ASN A 222 16.24 -7.22 2.58
CA ASN A 222 15.22 -7.65 1.63
C ASN A 222 14.34 -8.75 2.21
N CYS A 223 13.03 -8.66 1.99
CA CYS A 223 12.06 -9.72 2.29
C CYS A 223 11.05 -9.82 1.13
N MET A 224 11.47 -10.40 0.03
CA MET A 224 10.77 -10.45 -1.25
C MET A 224 10.72 -11.87 -1.81
N TRP A 225 10.19 -12.06 -3.00
CA TRP A 225 9.99 -13.38 -3.60
C TRP A 225 11.02 -13.68 -4.68
N ASP A 226 11.77 -14.78 -4.51
CA ASP A 226 12.46 -15.44 -5.58
C ASP A 226 11.53 -16.52 -6.17
N LEU A 227 10.87 -16.19 -7.25
CA LEU A 227 9.89 -17.07 -7.87
C LEU A 227 10.51 -18.33 -8.46
N ASN A 228 11.81 -18.33 -8.75
CA ASN A 228 12.54 -19.54 -9.17
C ASN A 228 12.59 -20.59 -8.06
N GLY A 229 12.56 -20.17 -6.79
CA GLY A 229 12.53 -21.06 -5.63
C GLY A 229 11.22 -21.80 -5.40
N PHE A 230 10.14 -21.43 -6.07
CA PHE A 230 8.79 -21.97 -5.82
C PHE A 230 8.39 -23.10 -6.78
N GLN A 231 9.31 -23.89 -7.31
CA GLN A 231 9.05 -25.06 -8.15
C GLN A 231 8.32 -24.77 -9.48
N TYR A 232 8.17 -23.53 -9.86
CA TYR A 232 7.59 -23.18 -11.16
C TYR A 232 8.56 -23.32 -12.32
N THR A 233 9.86 -23.29 -12.05
CA THR A 233 10.93 -23.35 -13.04
C THR A 233 11.01 -24.69 -13.77
N ALA A 234 10.64 -25.80 -13.11
CA ALA A 234 10.65 -27.13 -13.74
C ALA A 234 9.61 -27.27 -14.86
N GLU A 235 8.57 -26.43 -14.83
CA GLU A 235 7.51 -26.40 -15.83
C GLU A 235 7.73 -25.31 -16.90
N GLY A 236 8.87 -24.64 -16.87
CA GLY A 236 9.30 -23.62 -17.86
C GLY A 236 8.64 -22.27 -17.70
N LYS A 237 8.77 -21.55 -18.65
CA LYS A 237 8.37 -20.28 -19.22
C LYS A 237 7.19 -19.61 -18.56
N ASN A 238 6.94 -19.06 -17.57
CA ASN A 238 5.82 -18.26 -17.03
C ASN A 238 5.69 -18.39 -15.50
N THR A 239 6.83 -18.40 -14.84
CA THR A 239 6.89 -18.50 -13.39
C THR A 239 6.06 -17.38 -12.71
N VAL A 240 6.16 -16.15 -13.22
CA VAL A 240 5.39 -15.00 -12.70
C VAL A 240 3.90 -15.20 -12.92
N GLU A 241 3.47 -15.57 -14.13
CA GLU A 241 2.06 -15.78 -14.43
C GLU A 241 1.45 -16.89 -13.58
N LYS A 242 2.18 -17.99 -13.38
CA LYS A 242 1.73 -19.08 -12.52
C LYS A 242 1.57 -18.61 -11.07
N PHE A 243 2.58 -17.93 -10.55
CA PHE A 243 2.52 -17.38 -9.20
C PHE A 243 1.36 -16.40 -9.05
N GLN A 244 1.19 -15.49 -10.02
CA GLN A 244 0.11 -14.51 -10.02
C GLN A 244 -1.27 -15.19 -10.05
N ASN A 245 -1.45 -16.19 -10.91
CA ASN A 245 -2.72 -16.91 -11.05
C ASN A 245 -3.03 -17.74 -9.80
N GLU A 246 -2.06 -18.46 -9.25
CA GLU A 246 -2.26 -19.29 -8.07
C GLU A 246 -2.55 -18.46 -6.81
N ASN A 247 -1.91 -17.30 -6.70
CA ASN A 247 -2.06 -16.43 -5.54
C ASN A 247 -3.02 -15.25 -5.76
N ASN A 248 -3.68 -15.14 -6.91
CA ASN A 248 -4.53 -14.01 -7.28
C ASN A 248 -3.85 -12.67 -6.97
N CYS A 249 -2.67 -12.47 -7.53
CA CYS A 249 -1.86 -11.29 -7.30
C CYS A 249 -1.28 -10.71 -8.60
N GLU A 250 -0.62 -9.58 -8.51
CA GLU A 250 0.08 -8.93 -9.60
C GLU A 250 1.44 -8.42 -9.12
N VAL A 251 2.51 -8.85 -9.78
CA VAL A 251 3.86 -8.37 -9.50
C VAL A 251 4.01 -7.01 -10.15
N LEU A 252 4.17 -5.98 -9.35
CA LEU A 252 4.19 -4.58 -9.78
C LEU A 252 5.61 -4.02 -9.93
N GLY A 253 6.60 -4.59 -9.26
CA GLY A 253 7.95 -4.04 -9.27
C GLY A 253 9.02 -5.01 -8.76
N THR A 254 10.24 -4.70 -9.14
CA THR A 254 11.47 -5.39 -8.75
C THR A 254 12.59 -4.38 -8.50
N TRP A 255 13.81 -4.85 -8.25
CA TRP A 255 15.00 -4.03 -8.20
C TRP A 255 15.31 -3.36 -9.54
N GLY A 256 15.81 -2.13 -9.52
CA GLY A 256 16.13 -1.37 -10.70
C GLY A 256 17.17 -2.01 -11.62
N HIS A 257 18.14 -2.72 -11.07
CA HIS A 257 19.18 -3.40 -11.82
C HIS A 257 18.81 -4.87 -12.15
N VAL A 258 17.73 -5.39 -11.57
CA VAL A 258 17.23 -6.73 -11.82
C VAL A 258 16.00 -6.64 -12.69
N GLN A 259 16.08 -7.27 -13.84
CA GLN A 259 14.95 -7.34 -14.77
C GLN A 259 14.40 -8.74 -14.87
N ASP A 260 14.94 -9.61 -14.06
CA ASP A 260 14.42 -10.93 -13.91
C ASP A 260 13.12 -10.82 -13.12
N TYR A 261 12.03 -11.01 -13.80
CA TYR A 261 10.71 -11.05 -13.22
C TYR A 261 10.56 -12.14 -12.14
N ALA A 262 11.48 -13.07 -12.07
CA ALA A 262 11.51 -14.05 -10.99
C ALA A 262 11.84 -13.44 -9.63
N VAL A 263 12.33 -12.21 -9.58
CA VAL A 263 12.58 -11.47 -8.33
C VAL A 263 11.46 -10.44 -8.14
N ALA A 264 10.40 -10.83 -7.46
CA ALA A 264 9.26 -9.98 -7.20
C ALA A 264 9.42 -9.21 -5.89
N GLY A 265 9.60 -7.88 -6.00
CA GLY A 265 9.83 -7.00 -4.86
C GLY A 265 8.58 -6.29 -4.37
N VAL A 266 7.72 -5.87 -5.30
CA VAL A 266 6.44 -5.21 -5.01
C VAL A 266 5.31 -6.03 -5.62
N ILE A 267 4.35 -6.46 -4.81
CA ILE A 267 3.23 -7.30 -5.25
C ILE A 267 1.92 -6.74 -4.71
N GLU A 268 0.90 -6.63 -5.55
CA GLU A 268 -0.48 -6.45 -5.15
C GLU A 268 -1.18 -7.80 -5.06
N PHE A 269 -1.59 -8.19 -3.87
CA PHE A 269 -2.45 -9.33 -3.63
C PHE A 269 -3.91 -8.87 -3.67
N LYS A 270 -4.63 -9.31 -4.70
CA LYS A 270 -6.02 -8.93 -4.97
C LYS A 270 -6.99 -9.66 -4.04
N PRO A 271 -8.21 -9.15 -3.82
CA PRO A 271 -9.21 -9.83 -3.01
C PRO A 271 -9.50 -11.26 -3.48
N THR A 272 -9.78 -12.13 -2.53
CA THR A 272 -10.26 -13.51 -2.75
C THR A 272 -11.64 -13.70 -2.11
N THR A 273 -12.18 -14.92 -2.17
CA THR A 273 -13.42 -15.25 -1.49
C THR A 273 -13.30 -15.09 0.03
N ASP A 274 -12.15 -15.45 0.59
CA ASP A 274 -11.93 -15.48 2.04
C ASP A 274 -11.29 -14.16 2.54
N VAL A 275 -10.38 -13.59 1.79
CA VAL A 275 -9.71 -12.32 2.10
C VAL A 275 -10.22 -11.24 1.14
N LYS A 276 -11.12 -10.41 1.61
CA LYS A 276 -11.78 -9.36 0.80
C LYS A 276 -10.95 -8.09 0.66
N GLY A 277 -9.96 -7.89 1.52
CA GLY A 277 -9.03 -6.75 1.46
C GLY A 277 -7.96 -6.93 0.38
N THR A 278 -7.45 -5.82 -0.11
CA THR A 278 -6.26 -5.78 -0.98
C THR A 278 -5.01 -5.61 -0.13
N ILE A 279 -3.95 -6.33 -0.45
CA ILE A 279 -2.67 -6.18 0.27
C ILE A 279 -1.58 -5.81 -0.73
N ILE A 280 -0.84 -4.73 -0.46
CA ILE A 280 0.42 -4.45 -1.14
C ILE A 280 1.56 -4.87 -0.23
N ALA A 281 2.44 -5.70 -0.75
CA ALA A 281 3.68 -6.12 -0.12
C ALA A 281 4.87 -5.54 -0.89
N ASN A 282 5.73 -4.77 -0.20
CA ASN A 282 6.98 -4.25 -0.74
C ASN A 282 8.14 -4.72 0.14
N GLY A 283 8.85 -5.73 -0.33
CA GLY A 283 9.95 -6.36 0.39
C GLY A 283 11.34 -5.87 -0.02
N LEU A 284 11.45 -4.83 -0.84
CA LEU A 284 12.73 -4.28 -1.29
C LEU A 284 13.46 -3.53 -0.18
N ALA A 285 14.77 -3.71 -0.11
CA ALA A 285 15.63 -3.02 0.88
C ALA A 285 15.67 -1.50 0.68
N CYS A 286 15.47 -1.01 -0.54
CA CYS A 286 15.57 0.42 -0.88
C CYS A 286 14.51 1.33 -0.22
N CYS A 287 13.80 0.85 0.79
CA CYS A 287 12.81 1.61 1.54
C CYS A 287 13.31 1.98 2.95
N GLU A 288 14.48 2.59 3.04
CA GLU A 288 15.06 3.06 4.30
C GLU A 288 14.54 4.44 4.71
N TRP A 289 14.03 4.55 5.93
CA TRP A 289 13.45 5.77 6.48
C TRP A 289 14.42 6.62 7.30
N SER A 290 15.54 6.05 7.70
CA SER A 290 16.56 6.71 8.52
C SER A 290 17.95 6.21 8.13
N PRO A 291 18.58 6.79 7.11
CA PRO A 291 19.92 6.38 6.70
C PRO A 291 20.91 6.44 7.87
N ARG A 292 21.70 5.38 8.02
CA ARG A 292 22.73 5.31 9.07
C ARG A 292 23.80 6.40 8.91
N GLU A 293 24.17 6.70 7.66
CA GLU A 293 25.14 7.72 7.29
C GLU A 293 24.65 8.48 6.05
N GLY A 294 24.87 9.78 6.03
CA GLY A 294 24.51 10.61 4.88
C GLY A 294 23.04 11.03 4.85
N VAL A 295 22.59 11.47 3.68
CA VAL A 295 21.22 11.91 3.42
C VAL A 295 20.72 11.17 2.20
N ASN A 296 19.57 10.55 2.29
CA ASN A 296 18.90 9.99 1.14
C ASN A 296 18.36 11.11 0.26
N ALA A 297 18.94 11.31 -0.92
CA ALA A 297 18.49 12.32 -1.88
C ALA A 297 17.08 12.01 -2.43
N PHE A 298 16.64 10.77 -2.33
CA PHE A 298 15.38 10.27 -2.88
C PHE A 298 14.31 9.98 -1.82
N GLU A 299 14.48 10.52 -0.62
CA GLU A 299 13.48 10.40 0.45
C GLU A 299 12.07 10.86 -0.01
N GLY A 300 12.02 11.81 -0.94
CA GLY A 300 10.77 12.26 -1.58
C GLY A 300 10.04 11.13 -2.30
N ASN A 301 10.75 10.29 -3.05
CA ASN A 301 10.17 9.12 -3.73
C ASN A 301 9.70 8.05 -2.74
N LEU A 302 10.47 7.78 -1.68
CA LEU A 302 10.08 6.85 -0.63
C LEU A 302 8.75 7.29 0.02
N LYS A 303 8.65 8.55 0.40
CA LYS A 303 7.43 9.13 0.99
C LYS A 303 6.26 9.09 0.02
N ALA A 304 6.49 9.48 -1.24
CA ALA A 304 5.46 9.50 -2.27
C ALA A 304 4.97 8.08 -2.62
N LEU A 305 5.85 7.08 -2.74
CA LEU A 305 5.46 5.70 -2.97
C LEU A 305 4.59 5.17 -1.82
N THR A 306 4.98 5.44 -0.58
CA THR A 306 4.23 4.99 0.60
C THR A 306 2.86 5.66 0.67
N ASP A 307 2.79 6.98 0.44
CA ASP A 307 1.53 7.73 0.40
C ASP A 307 0.61 7.24 -0.73
N ASN A 308 1.16 7.01 -1.92
CA ASN A 308 0.43 6.47 -3.05
C ASN A 308 -0.13 5.08 -2.74
N CYS A 309 0.65 4.19 -2.11
CA CYS A 309 0.19 2.87 -1.68
C CYS A 309 -0.95 2.98 -0.66
N ILE A 310 -0.81 3.81 0.38
CA ILE A 310 -1.85 4.03 1.37
C ILE A 310 -3.11 4.61 0.70
N SER A 311 -2.96 5.63 -0.13
CA SER A 311 -4.06 6.27 -0.85
C SER A 311 -4.78 5.32 -1.81
N TYR A 312 -4.04 4.47 -2.51
CA TYR A 312 -4.58 3.43 -3.37
C TYR A 312 -5.37 2.40 -2.58
N LEU A 313 -4.77 1.88 -1.51
CA LEU A 313 -5.39 0.87 -0.65
C LEU A 313 -6.62 1.40 0.11
N LYS A 314 -6.64 2.67 0.50
CA LYS A 314 -7.83 3.32 1.07
C LYS A 314 -9.02 3.29 0.13
N LYS A 315 -8.80 3.42 -1.17
CA LYS A 315 -9.85 3.35 -2.19
C LYS A 315 -10.31 1.91 -2.43
N LYS A 316 -9.47 0.92 -2.16
CA LYS A 316 -9.78 -0.52 -2.30
C LYS A 316 -10.41 -1.08 -1.03
N GLY A 317 -10.00 -0.59 0.14
CA GLY A 317 -10.58 -1.00 1.41
C GLY A 317 -12.04 -0.57 1.49
N VAL A 318 -12.91 -1.54 1.67
CA VAL A 318 -14.33 -1.30 1.93
C VAL A 318 -14.49 -1.28 3.44
N ALA A 319 -14.40 -0.08 4.05
CA ALA A 319 -14.90 0.05 5.41
C ALA A 319 -16.36 -0.42 5.41
N ALA A 320 -16.65 -1.47 6.18
CA ALA A 320 -17.99 -2.05 6.22
C ALA A 320 -18.99 -0.96 6.63
N GLY A 321 -19.69 -0.39 5.67
CA GLY A 321 -20.74 0.60 5.92
C GLY A 321 -20.80 1.80 4.98
N VAL A 322 -19.77 2.11 4.21
CA VAL A 322 -19.88 3.20 3.22
C VAL A 322 -19.28 2.77 1.89
N ASN A 323 -20.08 2.13 1.06
CA ASN A 323 -19.79 2.21 -0.37
C ASN A 323 -19.69 3.69 -0.73
N GLN A 324 -18.53 4.11 -1.23
CA GLN A 324 -18.35 5.49 -1.70
C GLN A 324 -19.47 5.75 -2.72
N VAL A 325 -20.41 6.58 -2.34
CA VAL A 325 -21.43 7.04 -3.25
C VAL A 325 -20.71 7.94 -4.25
N VAL A 326 -20.41 7.39 -5.42
CA VAL A 326 -19.90 8.19 -6.54
C VAL A 326 -21.06 9.07 -6.96
N ALA A 327 -21.07 10.31 -6.50
CA ALA A 327 -22.00 11.30 -6.96
C ALA A 327 -21.77 11.50 -8.45
N ALA A 328 -22.80 11.24 -9.27
CA ALA A 328 -22.76 11.59 -10.68
C ALA A 328 -22.57 13.11 -10.78
N ALA A 329 -21.56 13.53 -11.53
CA ALA A 329 -21.25 14.93 -11.70
C ALA A 329 -22.42 15.63 -12.42
N GLY A 330 -23.05 16.62 -11.79
CA GLY A 330 -24.05 17.52 -12.38
C GLY A 330 -25.25 17.75 -11.44
N GLU A 331 -25.63 19.01 -11.30
CA GLU A 331 -26.81 19.42 -10.50
C GLU A 331 -28.14 18.85 -11.03
N ASP A 332 -28.17 18.39 -12.29
CA ASP A 332 -29.31 17.78 -12.96
C ASP A 332 -29.32 16.24 -12.93
N ALA A 333 -28.41 15.59 -12.18
CA ALA A 333 -28.40 14.15 -12.09
C ALA A 333 -29.65 13.60 -11.40
N PRO A 334 -30.26 12.50 -11.87
CA PRO A 334 -31.41 11.90 -11.18
C PRO A 334 -31.04 11.44 -9.79
N ALA A 335 -31.97 11.65 -8.82
CA ALA A 335 -31.76 11.22 -7.45
C ALA A 335 -31.63 9.70 -7.34
N VAL A 336 -30.66 9.22 -6.61
CA VAL A 336 -30.43 7.80 -6.31
C VAL A 336 -30.60 7.58 -4.81
N TYR A 337 -31.29 6.53 -4.42
CA TYR A 337 -31.55 6.19 -3.03
C TYR A 337 -30.77 4.97 -2.57
N TYR A 338 -30.32 4.98 -1.34
CA TYR A 338 -29.60 3.87 -0.71
C TYR A 338 -30.16 3.59 0.68
N THR A 339 -30.22 2.31 1.05
CA THR A 339 -30.48 1.93 2.45
C THR A 339 -29.31 2.37 3.34
N LEU A 340 -29.46 2.34 4.66
CA LEU A 340 -28.36 2.58 5.60
C LEU A 340 -27.22 1.54 5.49
N GLN A 341 -27.49 0.40 4.85
CA GLN A 341 -26.49 -0.64 4.54
C GLN A 341 -25.82 -0.42 3.17
N GLY A 342 -26.08 0.72 2.50
CA GLY A 342 -25.49 1.06 1.21
C GLY A 342 -26.10 0.35 0.00
N VAL A 343 -27.21 -0.37 0.15
CA VAL A 343 -27.89 -1.02 -0.96
C VAL A 343 -28.71 0.01 -1.74
N ARG A 344 -28.48 0.09 -3.07
CA ARG A 344 -29.23 0.97 -3.95
C ARG A 344 -30.70 0.50 -4.06
N VAL A 345 -31.62 1.45 -3.93
CA VAL A 345 -33.06 1.22 -4.01
C VAL A 345 -33.66 2.11 -5.08
N SER A 346 -34.58 1.60 -5.87
CA SER A 346 -35.35 2.43 -6.81
C SER A 346 -36.24 3.42 -6.07
N ALA A 347 -36.39 4.64 -6.58
CA ALA A 347 -37.28 5.64 -6.00
C ALA A 347 -38.72 5.15 -5.84
N ASP A 348 -39.17 4.29 -6.78
CA ASP A 348 -40.50 3.72 -6.80
C ASP A 348 -40.68 2.55 -5.83
N ALA A 349 -39.60 2.02 -5.24
CA ALA A 349 -39.59 0.87 -4.33
C ALA A 349 -39.24 1.26 -2.88
N LEU A 350 -39.29 2.53 -2.53
CA LEU A 350 -39.01 3.02 -1.19
C LEU A 350 -40.15 2.63 -0.23
N ALA A 351 -39.90 1.65 0.64
CA ALA A 351 -40.77 1.33 1.75
C ALA A 351 -40.59 2.33 2.91
N ALA A 352 -41.45 2.29 3.91
CA ALA A 352 -41.26 3.10 5.12
C ALA A 352 -39.91 2.78 5.76
N GLY A 353 -39.06 3.81 5.95
CA GLY A 353 -37.70 3.63 6.46
C GLY A 353 -36.83 4.86 6.31
N VAL A 354 -35.53 4.69 6.63
CA VAL A 354 -34.52 5.74 6.50
C VAL A 354 -33.59 5.40 5.34
N TYR A 355 -33.39 6.39 4.46
CA TYR A 355 -32.57 6.23 3.25
C TYR A 355 -31.59 7.41 3.13
N VAL A 356 -30.54 7.20 2.35
CA VAL A 356 -29.65 8.26 1.86
C VAL A 356 -30.03 8.57 0.41
N LYS A 357 -30.51 9.79 0.15
CA LYS A 357 -30.72 10.30 -1.19
C LYS A 357 -29.45 10.98 -1.65
N VAL A 358 -28.95 10.61 -2.81
CA VAL A 358 -27.81 11.25 -3.50
C VAL A 358 -28.30 11.88 -4.77
N GLN A 359 -28.01 13.16 -4.93
CA GLN A 359 -28.33 13.91 -6.16
C GLN A 359 -27.17 14.87 -6.47
N GLY A 360 -26.52 14.68 -7.61
CA GLY A 360 -25.30 15.40 -7.92
C GLY A 360 -24.20 15.12 -6.88
N THR A 361 -23.67 16.15 -6.24
CA THR A 361 -22.66 16.06 -5.17
C THR A 361 -23.26 16.03 -3.77
N GLU A 362 -24.57 16.10 -3.64
CA GLU A 362 -25.25 16.17 -2.33
C GLU A 362 -25.79 14.82 -1.89
N ALA A 363 -25.56 14.48 -0.63
CA ALA A 363 -26.15 13.33 0.04
C ALA A 363 -27.02 13.82 1.20
N THR A 364 -28.30 13.46 1.20
CA THR A 364 -29.27 13.86 2.22
C THR A 364 -29.98 12.65 2.82
N LYS A 365 -30.24 12.72 4.15
CA LYS A 365 -31.05 11.70 4.84
C LYS A 365 -32.53 11.93 4.50
N VAL A 366 -33.22 10.90 4.03
CA VAL A 366 -34.64 10.89 3.72
C VAL A 366 -35.34 9.88 4.61
N VAL A 367 -36.45 10.31 5.25
CA VAL A 367 -37.31 9.43 6.02
C VAL A 367 -38.59 9.23 5.23
N VAL A 368 -38.86 8.01 4.78
CA VAL A 368 -40.11 7.59 4.14
C VAL A 368 -41.05 7.07 5.23
N ARG A 369 -42.23 7.59 5.29
CA ARG A 369 -43.28 7.23 6.30
C ARG A 369 -44.38 6.38 5.66
#